data_eea2401bbe6632143213076c228b8bd1
#
_entry.id   eea2401bbe6632143213076c228b8bd1
#
_cell.length_a   1.000
_cell.length_b   1.000
_cell.length_c   1.000
_cell.angle_alpha   90.00
_cell.angle_beta   90.00
_cell.angle_gamma   90.00
#
_symmetry.space_group_name_H-M   'P 1'
#
loop_
_entity.id
_entity.type
_entity.pdbx_description
1 polymer ?
#
loop_
_entity_poly.entity_id
_entity_poly.type
_entity_poly.pdbx_seq_one_letter_code
_entity_poly.pdbx_strand_id
1 'polypeptide(L)'
;MLSFRLAASYLRRMPTTTLQDRSVIRLSGEDVRGFVQGLVTNDVGGALPVWAGLLTPQGKALFDFLVWADGDDLLIDCEATQAEALVRRLSLYRLRRPIKIAIDPALAVHWSKDGGEGVPDPRLPALGHRWIGPADEPAEGWREHRLSLGVAEGVDELGSDKTLWLEANADLLGGVSFTKGCYVGQENTARMNWRNKVNRRLFVLPDGRVERRSVDNPGDALIPQWMVAEQA
;
A
#
# COMPACT_ATOMS: atom_id res chain seq x y z
N MET A 1 53.55 30.58 -14.12
CA MET A 1 52.33 30.10 -14.74
C MET A 1 51.69 29.08 -13.83
N LEU A 2 50.78 29.48 -12.92
CA LEU A 2 50.01 28.58 -12.04
C LEU A 2 48.76 28.11 -12.80
N SER A 3 48.73 26.80 -13.03
CA SER A 3 47.59 26.14 -13.63
C SER A 3 46.49 25.93 -12.57
N PHE A 4 45.41 26.71 -12.64
CA PHE A 4 44.18 26.49 -11.90
C PHE A 4 43.48 25.28 -12.53
N ARG A 5 43.63 24.11 -11.95
CA ARG A 5 42.72 22.98 -12.19
C ARG A 5 41.43 23.26 -11.44
N LEU A 6 40.39 23.57 -12.18
CA LEU A 6 39.01 23.56 -11.66
C LEU A 6 38.72 22.20 -11.06
N ALA A 7 38.50 22.21 -9.75
CA ALA A 7 37.84 21.10 -9.07
C ALA A 7 36.37 21.12 -9.56
N ALA A 8 36.04 20.21 -10.47
CA ALA A 8 34.66 19.89 -10.79
C ALA A 8 34.04 19.33 -9.50
N SER A 9 33.31 20.17 -8.79
CA SER A 9 32.48 19.75 -7.69
C SER A 9 31.44 18.79 -8.26
N TYR A 10 31.58 17.51 -7.95
CA TYR A 10 30.51 16.53 -8.06
C TYR A 10 29.39 17.02 -7.15
N LEU A 11 28.48 17.82 -7.68
CA LEU A 11 27.17 18.00 -7.10
C LEU A 11 26.51 16.62 -7.09
N ARG A 12 26.60 15.94 -5.96
CA ARG A 12 25.86 14.71 -5.71
C ARG A 12 24.40 15.09 -5.85
N ARG A 13 23.81 14.74 -6.99
CA ARG A 13 22.40 14.98 -7.25
C ARG A 13 21.65 14.32 -6.09
N MET A 14 20.83 15.09 -5.37
CA MET A 14 19.98 14.53 -4.33
C MET A 14 19.16 13.39 -4.93
N PRO A 15 19.01 12.27 -4.24
CA PRO A 15 18.14 11.21 -4.74
C PRO A 15 16.72 11.76 -4.93
N THR A 16 16.04 11.32 -5.96
CA THR A 16 14.68 11.75 -6.33
C THR A 16 13.75 10.58 -6.09
N THR A 17 13.48 10.29 -4.84
CA THR A 17 12.81 9.04 -4.45
C THR A 17 11.57 9.24 -3.56
N THR A 18 11.33 10.46 -3.06
CA THR A 18 10.17 10.75 -2.19
C THR A 18 8.85 10.72 -2.96
N LEU A 19 7.93 9.88 -2.53
CA LEU A 19 6.55 9.85 -3.01
C LEU A 19 5.74 10.94 -2.29
N GLN A 20 5.46 12.05 -2.98
CA GLN A 20 4.77 13.21 -2.39
C GLN A 20 3.28 12.97 -2.11
N ASP A 21 2.68 12.01 -2.76
CA ASP A 21 1.29 11.59 -2.57
C ASP A 21 1.11 10.61 -1.40
N ARG A 22 2.20 10.27 -0.70
CA ARG A 22 2.20 9.37 0.45
C ARG A 22 2.52 10.10 1.75
N SER A 23 2.04 9.57 2.86
CA SER A 23 2.28 10.06 4.22
C SER A 23 2.57 8.90 5.15
N VAL A 24 3.35 9.14 6.17
CA VAL A 24 3.69 8.16 7.21
C VAL A 24 2.91 8.45 8.48
N ILE A 25 2.17 7.47 8.98
CA ILE A 25 1.52 7.51 10.29
C ILE A 25 2.30 6.58 11.23
N ARG A 26 2.75 7.10 12.37
CA ARG A 26 3.38 6.32 13.44
C ARG A 26 2.35 5.87 14.45
N LEU A 27 2.38 4.58 14.78
CA LEU A 27 1.66 4.00 15.89
C LEU A 27 2.69 3.54 16.94
N SER A 28 2.62 4.08 18.15
CA SER A 28 3.56 3.76 19.24
C SER A 28 2.82 3.50 20.54
N GLY A 29 3.40 2.66 21.40
CA GLY A 29 2.84 2.31 22.70
C GLY A 29 2.78 0.81 22.94
N GLU A 30 1.98 0.39 23.91
CA GLU A 30 1.88 -1.01 24.32
C GLU A 30 1.02 -1.82 23.34
N ASP A 31 1.55 -2.97 22.90
CA ASP A 31 0.84 -3.94 22.03
C ASP A 31 0.27 -3.32 20.74
N VAL A 32 1.05 -2.44 20.08
CA VAL A 32 0.65 -1.82 18.81
C VAL A 32 0.36 -2.87 17.74
N ARG A 33 1.19 -3.91 17.66
CA ARG A 33 0.99 -5.01 16.69
C ARG A 33 -0.33 -5.75 16.91
N GLY A 34 -0.65 -6.13 18.15
CA GLY A 34 -1.92 -6.77 18.47
C GLY A 34 -3.13 -5.88 18.22
N PHE A 35 -2.99 -4.57 18.41
CA PHE A 35 -4.03 -3.62 18.06
C PHE A 35 -4.30 -3.58 16.54
N VAL A 36 -3.27 -3.43 15.72
CA VAL A 36 -3.41 -3.35 14.26
C VAL A 36 -3.83 -4.70 13.69
N GLN A 37 -3.32 -5.82 14.25
CA GLN A 37 -3.67 -7.17 13.84
C GLN A 37 -5.18 -7.44 13.87
N GLY A 38 -5.91 -6.88 14.82
CA GLY A 38 -7.37 -7.05 14.93
C GLY A 38 -8.18 -6.17 13.96
N LEU A 39 -7.55 -5.28 13.20
CA LEU A 39 -8.23 -4.29 12.37
C LEU A 39 -8.03 -4.49 10.86
N VAL A 40 -6.80 -4.84 10.46
CA VAL A 40 -6.39 -4.85 9.05
C VAL A 40 -6.46 -6.23 8.43
N THR A 41 -6.52 -6.29 7.12
CA THR A 41 -6.74 -7.51 6.35
C THR A 41 -5.56 -8.47 6.32
N ASN A 42 -4.34 -7.97 6.55
CA ASN A 42 -3.13 -8.79 6.43
C ASN A 42 -2.48 -9.07 7.80
N ASP A 43 -1.57 -10.03 7.83
CA ASP A 43 -0.86 -10.42 9.03
C ASP A 43 0.29 -9.44 9.32
N VAL A 44 0.15 -8.65 10.37
CA VAL A 44 1.18 -7.72 10.86
C VAL A 44 2.02 -8.30 12.00
N GLY A 45 1.70 -9.52 12.45
CA GLY A 45 2.51 -10.24 13.43
C GLY A 45 3.76 -10.88 12.85
N GLY A 46 3.78 -11.12 11.54
CA GLY A 46 4.88 -11.71 10.79
C GLY A 46 5.91 -10.70 10.29
N ALA A 47 6.53 -11.04 9.15
CA ALA A 47 7.49 -10.17 8.47
C ALA A 47 6.81 -8.94 7.85
N LEU A 48 7.44 -7.79 7.97
CA LEU A 48 6.99 -6.52 7.40
C LEU A 48 8.03 -5.99 6.39
N PRO A 49 7.63 -5.20 5.38
CA PRO A 49 6.30 -4.63 5.19
C PRO A 49 5.29 -5.58 4.57
N VAL A 50 4.00 -5.28 4.80
CA VAL A 50 2.87 -5.93 4.12
C VAL A 50 1.89 -4.88 3.61
N TRP A 51 1.23 -5.15 2.48
CA TRP A 51 0.07 -4.38 2.04
C TRP A 51 -1.19 -4.86 2.76
N ALA A 52 -2.02 -3.94 3.22
CA ALA A 52 -3.24 -4.24 3.95
C ALA A 52 -4.33 -3.20 3.67
N GLY A 53 -5.57 -3.60 3.94
CA GLY A 53 -6.72 -2.71 3.92
C GLY A 53 -7.37 -2.58 5.30
N LEU A 54 -7.95 -1.41 5.58
CA LEU A 54 -8.95 -1.23 6.61
C LEU A 54 -10.32 -1.20 5.93
N LEU A 55 -11.21 -2.10 6.33
CA LEU A 55 -12.47 -2.35 5.63
C LEU A 55 -13.69 -1.84 6.40
N THR A 56 -14.81 -1.72 5.68
CA THR A 56 -16.14 -1.69 6.31
C THR A 56 -16.50 -3.08 6.84
N PRO A 57 -17.51 -3.19 7.74
CA PRO A 57 -18.03 -4.50 8.17
C PRO A 57 -18.51 -5.38 6.99
N GLN A 58 -18.85 -4.78 5.85
CA GLN A 58 -19.26 -5.47 4.64
C GLN A 58 -18.10 -5.91 3.75
N GLY A 59 -16.84 -5.68 4.16
CA GLY A 59 -15.64 -6.08 3.42
C GLY A 59 -15.25 -5.17 2.27
N LYS A 60 -15.76 -3.92 2.24
CA LYS A 60 -15.37 -2.92 1.24
C LYS A 60 -14.17 -2.11 1.74
N ALA A 61 -13.27 -1.75 0.83
CA ALA A 61 -12.10 -0.93 1.13
C ALA A 61 -12.51 0.47 1.61
N LEU A 62 -11.96 0.89 2.75
CA LEU A 62 -12.00 2.26 3.23
C LEU A 62 -10.66 2.95 3.01
N PHE A 63 -9.58 2.24 3.34
CA PHE A 63 -8.19 2.68 3.18
C PHE A 63 -7.35 1.49 2.77
N ASP A 64 -6.34 1.75 1.95
CA ASP A 64 -5.24 0.83 1.67
C ASP A 64 -3.91 1.46 2.07
N PHE A 65 -2.97 0.64 2.51
CA PHE A 65 -1.68 1.12 2.98
C PHE A 65 -0.67 -0.02 3.14
N LEU A 66 0.61 0.32 3.23
CA LEU A 66 1.64 -0.61 3.67
C LEU A 66 1.91 -0.43 5.16
N VAL A 67 2.12 -1.55 5.85
CA VAL A 67 2.49 -1.56 7.28
C VAL A 67 3.95 -1.96 7.39
N TRP A 68 4.74 -1.14 8.10
CA TRP A 68 6.17 -1.29 8.31
C TRP A 68 6.49 -1.45 9.79
N ALA A 69 7.61 -2.11 10.11
CA ALA A 69 8.15 -2.16 11.47
C ALA A 69 9.17 -1.03 11.69
N ASP A 70 9.13 -0.43 12.88
CA ASP A 70 10.17 0.48 13.38
C ASP A 70 10.41 0.16 14.86
N GLY A 71 11.24 -0.83 15.14
CA GLY A 71 11.38 -1.41 16.47
C GLY A 71 10.06 -2.00 16.99
N ASP A 72 9.58 -1.50 18.11
CA ASP A 72 8.29 -1.88 18.71
C ASP A 72 7.10 -1.11 18.11
N ASP A 73 7.37 -0.02 17.39
CA ASP A 73 6.37 0.78 16.69
C ASP A 73 5.98 0.17 15.35
N LEU A 74 4.83 0.61 14.83
CA LEU A 74 4.44 0.39 13.44
C LEU A 74 4.36 1.73 12.70
N LEU A 75 4.80 1.72 11.45
CA LEU A 75 4.59 2.83 10.53
C LEU A 75 3.59 2.40 9.45
N ILE A 76 2.65 3.28 9.14
CA ILE A 76 1.68 3.09 8.05
C ILE A 76 2.03 4.08 6.93
N ASP A 77 2.39 3.54 5.77
CA ASP A 77 2.53 4.28 4.51
C ASP A 77 1.16 4.31 3.84
N CYS A 78 0.49 5.45 3.85
CA CYS A 78 -0.84 5.65 3.29
C CYS A 78 -0.89 6.85 2.33
N GLU A 79 -1.99 6.96 1.60
CA GLU A 79 -2.30 8.13 0.78
C GLU A 79 -2.33 9.41 1.62
N ALA A 80 -1.57 10.44 1.23
CA ALA A 80 -1.39 11.66 2.02
C ALA A 80 -2.71 12.38 2.29
N THR A 81 -3.61 12.44 1.29
CA THR A 81 -4.93 13.07 1.39
C THR A 81 -5.85 12.36 2.39
N GLN A 82 -5.58 11.08 2.68
CA GLN A 82 -6.37 10.24 3.58
C GLN A 82 -5.75 10.05 4.97
N ALA A 83 -4.53 10.54 5.19
CA ALA A 83 -3.76 10.29 6.42
C ALA A 83 -4.50 10.72 7.69
N GLU A 84 -5.06 11.94 7.72
CA GLU A 84 -5.83 12.41 8.88
C GLU A 84 -7.13 11.60 9.11
N ALA A 85 -7.81 11.22 8.02
CA ALA A 85 -9.02 10.42 8.11
C ALA A 85 -8.71 9.02 8.66
N LEU A 86 -7.58 8.42 8.25
CA LEU A 86 -7.10 7.15 8.76
C LEU A 86 -6.70 7.25 10.23
N VAL A 87 -5.98 8.31 10.65
CA VAL A 87 -5.66 8.57 12.07
C VAL A 87 -6.93 8.66 12.91
N ARG A 88 -7.92 9.42 12.47
CA ARG A 88 -9.22 9.51 13.16
C ARG A 88 -9.90 8.15 13.25
N ARG A 89 -9.93 7.38 12.15
CA ARG A 89 -10.58 6.07 12.11
C ARG A 89 -9.92 5.08 13.04
N LEU A 90 -8.59 4.96 13.03
CA LEU A 90 -7.84 4.07 13.93
C LEU A 90 -8.00 4.49 15.39
N SER A 91 -8.06 5.79 15.68
CA SER A 91 -8.27 6.33 17.03
C SER A 91 -9.62 5.91 17.64
N LEU A 92 -10.67 5.72 16.82
CA LEU A 92 -11.96 5.20 17.29
C LEU A 92 -11.84 3.75 17.81
N TYR A 93 -11.02 2.93 17.17
CA TYR A 93 -10.81 1.54 17.59
C TYR A 93 -9.86 1.41 18.77
N ARG A 94 -9.01 2.41 19.02
CA ARG A 94 -8.03 2.40 20.11
C ARG A 94 -8.68 2.28 21.49
N LEU A 95 -9.86 2.89 21.67
CA LEU A 95 -10.59 2.93 22.95
C LEU A 95 -9.70 3.50 24.09
N ARG A 96 -9.39 2.65 25.09
CA ARG A 96 -8.56 3.01 26.26
C ARG A 96 -7.12 2.48 26.17
N ARG A 97 -6.70 1.91 25.06
CA ARG A 97 -5.32 1.40 24.90
C ARG A 97 -4.32 2.55 24.90
N PRO A 98 -3.17 2.42 25.58
CA PRO A 98 -2.15 3.47 25.65
C PRO A 98 -1.32 3.52 24.34
N ILE A 99 -1.98 3.70 23.21
CA ILE A 99 -1.37 3.77 21.88
C ILE A 99 -1.51 5.20 21.35
N LYS A 100 -0.41 5.79 20.94
CA LYS A 100 -0.37 7.05 20.22
C LYS A 100 -0.45 6.77 18.72
N ILE A 101 -1.29 7.50 17.99
CA ILE A 101 -1.46 7.40 16.54
C ILE A 101 -1.36 8.82 15.99
N ALA A 102 -0.33 9.11 15.19
CA ALA A 102 -0.12 10.45 14.64
C ALA A 102 0.65 10.37 13.31
N ILE A 103 0.42 11.33 12.43
CA ILE A 103 1.28 11.57 11.26
C ILE A 103 2.68 11.90 11.75
N ASP A 104 3.70 11.30 11.16
CA ASP A 104 5.10 11.55 11.43
C ASP A 104 5.71 12.39 10.28
N PRO A 105 5.79 13.73 10.44
CA PRO A 105 6.26 14.62 9.40
C PRO A 105 7.78 14.58 9.18
N ALA A 106 8.52 13.87 10.04
CA ALA A 106 9.97 13.68 9.87
C ALA A 106 10.30 12.56 8.88
N LEU A 107 9.30 11.75 8.54
CA LEU A 107 9.44 10.60 7.66
C LEU A 107 8.65 10.77 6.37
N ALA A 108 9.20 10.23 5.30
CA ALA A 108 8.59 10.15 3.98
C ALA A 108 8.66 8.71 3.46
N VAL A 109 7.82 8.42 2.49
CA VAL A 109 7.87 7.18 1.73
C VAL A 109 8.70 7.38 0.49
N HIS A 110 9.61 6.46 0.24
CA HIS A 110 10.49 6.48 -0.91
C HIS A 110 10.22 5.30 -1.84
N TRP A 111 10.55 5.51 -3.10
CA TRP A 111 10.45 4.50 -4.15
C TRP A 111 11.61 4.61 -5.14
N SER A 112 12.07 3.46 -5.61
CA SER A 112 13.00 3.33 -6.72
C SER A 112 12.60 2.16 -7.61
N LYS A 113 12.52 2.39 -8.93
CA LYS A 113 12.16 1.37 -9.89
C LYS A 113 13.24 0.29 -10.03
N ASP A 114 14.49 0.71 -10.05
CA ASP A 114 15.62 -0.15 -10.43
C ASP A 114 16.35 -0.77 -9.21
N GLY A 115 15.74 -0.71 -8.03
CA GLY A 115 16.33 -1.20 -6.78
C GLY A 115 17.23 -0.16 -6.11
N GLY A 116 18.15 -0.61 -5.25
CA GLY A 116 18.99 0.25 -4.42
C GLY A 116 18.67 0.10 -2.95
N GLU A 117 18.19 1.15 -2.30
CA GLU A 117 17.75 1.10 -0.91
C GLU A 117 16.40 0.41 -0.77
N GLY A 118 16.09 -0.02 0.46
CA GLY A 118 14.80 -0.59 0.81
C GLY A 118 14.60 -2.05 0.45
N VAL A 119 13.34 -2.43 0.38
CA VAL A 119 12.89 -3.80 0.10
C VAL A 119 11.95 -3.79 -1.11
N PRO A 120 11.82 -4.93 -1.83
CA PRO A 120 10.81 -5.03 -2.89
C PRO A 120 9.41 -4.68 -2.37
N ASP A 121 8.61 -3.99 -3.20
CA ASP A 121 7.21 -3.70 -2.85
C ASP A 121 6.48 -5.03 -2.58
N PRO A 122 5.81 -5.17 -1.41
CA PRO A 122 5.24 -6.45 -0.99
C PRO A 122 4.06 -6.92 -1.86
N ARG A 123 3.50 -6.05 -2.68
CA ARG A 123 2.41 -6.41 -3.62
C ARG A 123 2.94 -7.13 -4.85
N LEU A 124 4.03 -6.62 -5.41
CA LEU A 124 4.63 -7.15 -6.63
C LEU A 124 6.08 -6.65 -6.74
N PRO A 125 7.09 -7.53 -6.80
CA PRO A 125 8.50 -7.12 -6.91
C PRO A 125 8.79 -6.22 -8.12
N ALA A 126 8.04 -6.38 -9.23
CA ALA A 126 8.17 -5.55 -10.42
C ALA A 126 7.80 -4.07 -10.19
N LEU A 127 7.11 -3.74 -9.09
CA LEU A 127 6.86 -2.36 -8.68
C LEU A 127 8.13 -1.61 -8.27
N GLY A 128 9.23 -2.33 -7.99
CA GLY A 128 10.48 -1.76 -7.52
C GLY A 128 10.63 -1.87 -6.00
N HIS A 129 11.47 -1.01 -5.43
CA HIS A 129 11.79 -1.04 -4.00
C HIS A 129 11.16 0.14 -3.28
N ARG A 130 10.81 -0.07 -2.02
CA ARG A 130 10.27 0.95 -1.12
C ARG A 130 11.02 0.97 0.21
N TRP A 131 11.06 2.15 0.84
CA TRP A 131 11.56 2.34 2.21
C TRP A 131 10.94 3.58 2.84
N ILE A 132 11.16 3.74 4.12
CA ILE A 132 10.76 4.93 4.89
C ILE A 132 12.04 5.59 5.41
N GLY A 133 12.13 6.90 5.26
CA GLY A 133 13.27 7.71 5.69
C GLY A 133 12.97 9.20 5.64
N PRO A 134 13.94 10.07 5.95
CA PRO A 134 13.80 11.51 5.77
C PRO A 134 13.56 11.85 4.31
N ALA A 135 12.67 12.83 4.04
CA ALA A 135 12.34 13.25 2.68
C ALA A 135 13.56 13.72 1.89
N ASP A 136 13.58 13.41 0.61
CA ASP A 136 14.50 13.94 -0.40
C ASP A 136 13.71 14.60 -1.55
N GLU A 137 14.31 14.71 -2.73
CA GLU A 137 13.63 15.25 -3.90
C GLU A 137 12.50 14.33 -4.38
N PRO A 138 11.42 14.88 -4.97
CA PRO A 138 10.27 14.13 -5.43
C PRO A 138 10.62 13.04 -6.44
N ALA A 139 10.05 11.85 -6.26
CA ALA A 139 10.07 10.79 -7.25
C ALA A 139 9.14 11.13 -8.42
N GLU A 140 9.56 10.76 -9.61
CA GLU A 140 8.75 10.90 -10.83
C GLU A 140 8.38 9.51 -11.41
N GLY A 141 7.20 9.42 -12.03
CA GLY A 141 6.79 8.24 -12.80
C GLY A 141 6.27 7.06 -11.98
N TRP A 142 6.11 7.20 -10.66
CA TRP A 142 5.55 6.13 -9.81
C TRP A 142 4.16 5.69 -10.28
N ARG A 143 3.25 6.64 -10.46
CA ARG A 143 1.87 6.32 -10.84
C ARG A 143 1.80 5.63 -12.20
N GLU A 144 2.51 6.14 -13.18
CA GLU A 144 2.57 5.58 -14.53
C GLU A 144 3.17 4.16 -14.51
N HIS A 145 4.27 3.97 -13.76
CA HIS A 145 4.90 2.66 -13.62
C HIS A 145 3.96 1.66 -12.97
N ARG A 146 3.32 2.01 -11.86
CA ARG A 146 2.38 1.17 -11.13
C ARG A 146 1.17 0.77 -11.99
N LEU A 147 0.57 1.74 -12.69
CA LEU A 147 -0.56 1.49 -13.58
C LEU A 147 -0.16 0.62 -14.79
N SER A 148 1.06 0.79 -15.33
CA SER A 148 1.55 -0.08 -16.40
C SER A 148 1.65 -1.56 -16.00
N LEU A 149 1.78 -1.82 -14.70
CA LEU A 149 1.76 -3.17 -14.12
C LEU A 149 0.37 -3.62 -13.67
N GLY A 150 -0.67 -2.81 -13.90
CA GLY A 150 -2.06 -3.14 -13.57
C GLY A 150 -2.41 -3.04 -12.07
N VAL A 151 -1.60 -2.36 -11.26
CA VAL A 151 -1.82 -2.24 -9.82
C VAL A 151 -2.51 -0.93 -9.47
N ALA A 152 -3.70 -1.00 -8.87
CA ALA A 152 -4.44 0.15 -8.35
C ALA A 152 -3.99 0.50 -6.91
N GLU A 153 -4.09 1.79 -6.54
CA GLU A 153 -3.71 2.31 -5.22
C GLU A 153 -4.50 3.58 -4.90
N GLY A 154 -4.85 3.76 -3.63
CA GLY A 154 -5.49 4.97 -3.15
C GLY A 154 -7.01 5.04 -3.43
N VAL A 155 -7.65 6.02 -2.80
CA VAL A 155 -9.11 6.12 -2.78
C VAL A 155 -9.70 6.46 -4.14
N ASP A 156 -8.99 7.18 -4.97
CA ASP A 156 -9.47 7.57 -6.31
C ASP A 156 -9.58 6.36 -7.25
N GLU A 157 -8.72 5.38 -7.08
CA GLU A 157 -8.67 4.19 -7.94
C GLU A 157 -9.43 3.00 -7.32
N LEU A 158 -9.31 2.77 -6.02
CA LEU A 158 -10.04 1.70 -5.33
C LEU A 158 -11.49 2.10 -5.00
N GLY A 159 -11.73 3.36 -4.73
CA GLY A 159 -13.01 3.88 -4.24
C GLY A 159 -13.26 3.57 -2.76
N SER A 160 -13.53 4.60 -1.93
CA SER A 160 -13.90 4.41 -0.53
C SER A 160 -15.32 3.88 -0.39
N ASP A 161 -15.52 2.81 0.38
CA ASP A 161 -16.82 2.11 0.61
C ASP A 161 -17.55 1.66 -0.68
N LYS A 162 -16.80 1.39 -1.74
CA LYS A 162 -17.38 0.97 -3.04
C LYS A 162 -16.91 -0.41 -3.47
N THR A 163 -15.62 -0.70 -3.38
CA THR A 163 -14.99 -1.90 -3.91
C THR A 163 -14.75 -2.91 -2.79
N LEU A 164 -15.17 -4.16 -3.00
CA LEU A 164 -14.82 -5.25 -2.10
C LEU A 164 -13.33 -5.53 -2.17
N TRP A 165 -12.71 -5.92 -1.04
CA TRP A 165 -11.26 -6.02 -0.96
C TRP A 165 -10.66 -7.02 -1.96
N LEU A 166 -11.33 -8.15 -2.21
CA LEU A 166 -10.89 -9.10 -3.24
C LEU A 166 -11.14 -8.61 -4.67
N GLU A 167 -12.15 -7.74 -4.88
CA GLU A 167 -12.31 -7.07 -6.18
C GLU A 167 -11.18 -6.07 -6.46
N ALA A 168 -10.50 -5.57 -5.40
CA ALA A 168 -9.29 -4.76 -5.52
C ALA A 168 -8.01 -5.60 -5.74
N ASN A 169 -8.14 -6.87 -6.09
CA ASN A 169 -7.05 -7.81 -6.34
C ASN A 169 -6.18 -8.14 -5.11
N ALA A 170 -6.72 -7.96 -3.90
CA ALA A 170 -5.94 -8.13 -2.68
C ALA A 170 -5.47 -9.57 -2.44
N ASP A 171 -6.21 -10.56 -2.90
CA ASP A 171 -5.82 -11.96 -2.90
C ASP A 171 -4.61 -12.23 -3.81
N LEU A 172 -4.58 -11.61 -4.98
CA LEU A 172 -3.51 -11.78 -5.98
C LEU A 172 -2.25 -10.99 -5.65
N LEU A 173 -2.39 -9.87 -4.96
CA LEU A 173 -1.32 -8.94 -4.62
C LEU A 173 -0.85 -9.04 -3.16
N GLY A 174 -1.19 -10.16 -2.47
CA GLY A 174 -0.75 -10.39 -1.10
C GLY A 174 -1.30 -9.38 -0.09
N GLY A 175 -2.48 -8.79 -0.33
CA GLY A 175 -3.12 -7.79 0.54
C GLY A 175 -4.04 -8.36 1.61
N VAL A 176 -4.13 -9.69 1.72
CA VAL A 176 -4.99 -10.37 2.68
C VAL A 176 -4.35 -11.65 3.19
N SER A 177 -4.47 -11.90 4.49
CA SER A 177 -4.15 -13.20 5.10
C SER A 177 -5.45 -13.91 5.47
N PHE A 178 -5.63 -15.12 4.98
CA PHE A 178 -6.78 -15.98 5.31
C PHE A 178 -6.53 -16.87 6.54
N THR A 179 -5.30 -16.87 7.06
CA THR A 179 -4.87 -17.70 8.20
C THR A 179 -4.68 -16.91 9.49
N LYS A 180 -4.58 -15.57 9.41
CA LYS A 180 -4.54 -14.71 10.60
C LYS A 180 -5.89 -14.72 11.35
N GLY A 181 -5.94 -14.25 12.57
CA GLY A 181 -7.18 -14.09 13.35
C GLY A 181 -8.17 -13.09 12.75
N CYS A 182 -9.24 -12.81 13.50
CA CYS A 182 -10.34 -11.96 13.06
C CYS A 182 -9.92 -10.50 12.83
N TYR A 183 -10.57 -9.86 11.84
CA TYR A 183 -10.44 -8.43 11.54
C TYR A 183 -11.78 -7.87 11.03
N VAL A 184 -11.89 -6.54 10.97
CA VAL A 184 -13.11 -5.87 10.50
C VAL A 184 -13.36 -6.17 9.02
N GLY A 185 -14.55 -6.67 8.67
CA GLY A 185 -14.95 -7.01 7.29
C GLY A 185 -14.50 -8.38 6.81
N GLN A 186 -13.91 -9.21 7.68
CA GLN A 186 -13.40 -10.54 7.32
C GLN A 186 -14.48 -11.48 6.79
N GLU A 187 -15.69 -11.46 7.35
CA GLU A 187 -16.73 -12.45 7.00
C GLU A 187 -17.01 -12.50 5.50
N ASN A 188 -17.21 -11.35 4.88
CA ASN A 188 -17.49 -11.29 3.45
C ASN A 188 -16.25 -11.65 2.61
N THR A 189 -15.09 -11.17 3.01
CA THR A 189 -13.80 -11.48 2.35
C THR A 189 -13.53 -12.99 2.37
N ALA A 190 -13.66 -13.63 3.53
CA ALA A 190 -13.50 -15.08 3.68
C ALA A 190 -14.56 -15.87 2.87
N ARG A 191 -15.83 -15.40 2.87
CA ARG A 191 -16.89 -16.05 2.09
C ARG A 191 -16.63 -16.00 0.59
N MET A 192 -16.13 -14.87 0.07
CA MET A 192 -15.78 -14.73 -1.34
C MET A 192 -14.63 -15.68 -1.72
N ASN A 193 -13.59 -15.73 -0.91
CA ASN A 193 -12.45 -16.64 -1.10
C ASN A 193 -12.90 -18.11 -1.08
N TRP A 194 -13.66 -18.51 -0.05
CA TRP A 194 -14.17 -19.88 0.09
C TRP A 194 -15.02 -20.35 -1.09
N ARG A 195 -15.82 -19.43 -1.67
CA ARG A 195 -16.69 -19.73 -2.80
C ARG A 195 -15.99 -19.65 -4.14
N ASN A 196 -14.73 -19.25 -4.14
CA ASN A 196 -13.93 -18.97 -5.35
C ASN A 196 -14.70 -18.05 -6.34
N LYS A 197 -15.37 -17.01 -5.81
CA LYS A 197 -16.29 -16.16 -6.57
C LYS A 197 -15.88 -14.70 -6.50
N VAL A 198 -14.77 -14.36 -7.18
CA VAL A 198 -14.46 -12.96 -7.50
C VAL A 198 -14.86 -12.72 -8.95
N ASN A 199 -16.15 -12.38 -9.17
CA ASN A 199 -16.69 -12.20 -10.52
C ASN A 199 -16.29 -10.86 -11.16
N ARG A 200 -15.83 -9.90 -10.37
CA ARG A 200 -15.39 -8.58 -10.79
C ARG A 200 -14.10 -8.23 -10.13
N ARG A 201 -13.22 -7.55 -10.88
CA ARG A 201 -11.94 -7.04 -10.36
C ARG A 201 -11.71 -5.62 -10.86
N LEU A 202 -10.84 -4.88 -10.20
CA LEU A 202 -10.31 -3.63 -10.71
C LEU A 202 -9.29 -3.94 -11.82
N PHE A 203 -9.43 -3.25 -12.92
CA PHE A 203 -8.53 -3.31 -14.06
C PHE A 203 -8.06 -1.91 -14.45
N VAL A 204 -6.84 -1.83 -14.91
CA VAL A 204 -6.30 -0.61 -15.51
C VAL A 204 -6.62 -0.60 -17.00
N LEU A 205 -7.09 0.53 -17.51
CA LEU A 205 -7.42 0.73 -18.92
C LEU A 205 -6.21 1.35 -19.67
N PRO A 206 -6.20 1.32 -21.01
CA PRO A 206 -5.11 1.89 -21.81
C PRO A 206 -4.88 3.38 -21.59
N ASP A 207 -5.90 4.11 -21.14
CA ASP A 207 -5.82 5.54 -20.80
C ASP A 207 -5.41 5.82 -19.34
N GLY A 208 -5.08 4.76 -18.58
CA GLY A 208 -4.66 4.85 -17.18
C GLY A 208 -5.81 5.01 -16.18
N ARG A 209 -7.07 4.94 -16.59
CA ARG A 209 -8.20 4.84 -15.66
C ARG A 209 -8.27 3.45 -15.04
N VAL A 210 -8.80 3.39 -13.82
CA VAL A 210 -9.08 2.13 -13.12
C VAL A 210 -10.58 1.91 -13.07
N GLU A 211 -11.04 0.76 -13.56
CA GLU A 211 -12.45 0.42 -13.59
C GLU A 211 -12.69 -0.99 -13.04
N ARG A 212 -13.83 -1.16 -12.37
CA ARG A 212 -14.29 -2.47 -11.93
C ARG A 212 -15.07 -3.15 -13.06
N ARG A 213 -14.51 -4.22 -13.59
CA ARG A 213 -15.09 -4.99 -14.71
C ARG A 213 -15.28 -6.46 -14.37
N SER A 214 -16.06 -7.18 -15.18
CA SER A 214 -16.20 -8.63 -15.09
C SER A 214 -14.88 -9.32 -15.40
N VAL A 215 -14.53 -10.35 -14.63
CA VAL A 215 -13.35 -11.20 -14.90
C VAL A 215 -13.50 -11.94 -16.23
N ASP A 216 -14.71 -12.40 -16.57
CA ASP A 216 -15.00 -13.13 -17.80
C ASP A 216 -14.98 -12.24 -19.06
N ASN A 217 -15.15 -10.91 -18.88
CA ASN A 217 -15.18 -9.95 -19.97
C ASN A 217 -14.56 -8.60 -19.53
N PRO A 218 -13.22 -8.53 -19.45
CA PRO A 218 -12.51 -7.30 -19.05
C PRO A 218 -12.45 -6.25 -20.17
N GLY A 219 -12.86 -6.61 -21.43
CA GLY A 219 -12.82 -5.72 -22.59
C GLY A 219 -11.38 -5.38 -23.00
N ASP A 220 -11.09 -4.09 -23.16
CA ASP A 220 -9.79 -3.55 -23.56
C ASP A 220 -8.82 -3.32 -22.39
N ALA A 221 -9.15 -3.81 -21.20
CA ALA A 221 -8.32 -3.62 -20.01
C ALA A 221 -6.97 -4.30 -20.10
N LEU A 222 -5.98 -3.76 -19.40
CA LEU A 222 -4.68 -4.41 -19.23
C LEU A 222 -4.84 -5.69 -18.39
N ILE A 223 -4.34 -6.80 -18.91
CA ILE A 223 -4.30 -8.09 -18.20
C ILE A 223 -2.85 -8.40 -17.87
N PRO A 224 -2.36 -8.04 -16.68
CA PRO A 224 -1.00 -8.33 -16.28
C PRO A 224 -0.81 -9.83 -16.00
N GLN A 225 0.44 -10.29 -16.12
CA GLN A 225 0.78 -11.71 -15.94
C GLN A 225 0.39 -12.25 -14.56
N TRP A 226 0.49 -11.44 -13.50
CA TRP A 226 0.12 -11.84 -12.15
C TRP A 226 -1.39 -12.10 -11.98
N MET A 227 -2.26 -11.55 -12.83
CA MET A 227 -3.68 -11.89 -12.86
C MET A 227 -3.99 -13.23 -13.53
N VAL A 228 -3.12 -13.71 -14.41
CA VAL A 228 -3.34 -14.95 -15.19
C VAL A 228 -2.80 -16.18 -14.47
N ALA A 229 -1.76 -16.01 -13.66
CA ALA A 229 -1.05 -17.12 -13.01
C ALA A 229 -1.89 -17.96 -12.02
N GLU A 230 -3.06 -17.46 -11.60
CA GLU A 230 -3.97 -18.18 -10.69
C GLU A 230 -5.07 -18.97 -11.41
N GLN A 231 -5.17 -18.88 -12.74
CA GLN A 231 -6.18 -19.59 -13.52
C GLN A 231 -5.66 -20.93 -14.11
N ALA A 232 -4.42 -21.29 -13.83
CA ALA A 232 -3.75 -22.52 -14.23
C ALA A 232 -3.54 -23.44 -13.03
#